data_faa7017d214d63893cd8652cba4ae2d0
#
_entry.id   faa7017d214d63893cd8652cba4ae2d0
#
_cell.length_a   1.000
_cell.length_b   1.000
_cell.length_c   1.000
_cell.angle_alpha   90.00
_cell.angle_beta   90.00
_cell.angle_gamma   90.00
#
_symmetry.space_group_name_H-M   'P 1'
#
loop_
_entity.id
_entity.type
_entity.pdbx_description
1 polymer ?
#
loop_
_entity_poly.entity_id
_entity_poly.type
_entity_poly.pdbx_seq_one_letter_code
_entity_poly.pdbx_strand_id
1 'polypeptide(L)'
;MFFRGPSWDPWKVFLTSLFALQMSEAELAIYKQCTGRNSAPTVPCREAWLVCGRRSGKSFVLSVIAVYLASFFDWRPFLGPGELATVMVIARDRKQARVIMRFCLGLLKAVPMLRRQIENVTQESISLRNNVIIEVHTASYRSTRGYTIVAALLDELAFWPSDESSAAPDSEVLAAVRPGMATIPQSILLAASSPHARKGALWDAHRKHYGKDGDPILVWQAATRTMNNTVPQAFVDEALAADPALNTAEYLAQFRTDIEAFVTREAVLACVSHVVFERPKEHYKTYFAFADPSGGSADSMTLAIGHRDNKIILVDALREAKPPFNPATVVEEFAALCKVYGVSKIIGDRYAGQWPVEAFAKVGVHYEHSALAKRELYIDLLPLINSRRIQLLDNGRLISQLVSLERQVVRGGRDSIDHPRGQHDDLANAVAGLASVLNKYGGYTLAPFDPSFRDLDAPPVAEQPPAANQGVSAAYYEALERESWERYCRAQRGER
;
A
#
# COMPACT_ATOMS: atom_id res chain seq x y z
N MET A 1 14.48 34.53 16.71
CA MET A 1 14.51 34.05 18.09
C MET A 1 14.72 32.54 18.16
N PHE A 2 14.06 31.72 17.32
CA PHE A 2 14.08 30.25 17.41
C PHE A 2 15.21 29.55 16.63
N PHE A 3 15.79 30.18 15.61
CA PHE A 3 16.85 29.62 14.75
C PHE A 3 18.24 30.24 15.08
N ARG A 4 18.61 30.28 16.35
CA ARG A 4 19.92 30.80 16.79
C ARG A 4 20.89 29.64 17.00
N GLY A 5 22.10 29.81 16.50
CA GLY A 5 23.20 28.87 16.65
C GLY A 5 23.44 28.00 15.41
N PRO A 6 24.64 27.40 15.33
CA PRO A 6 25.11 26.66 14.15
C PRO A 6 24.37 25.34 13.92
N SER A 7 23.65 24.81 14.90
CA SER A 7 22.84 23.62 14.77
C SER A 7 21.66 23.79 13.77
N TRP A 8 21.29 25.03 13.44
CA TRP A 8 20.24 25.36 12.50
C TRP A 8 20.74 25.71 11.10
N ASP A 9 22.03 25.80 10.88
CA ASP A 9 22.57 26.23 9.59
C ASP A 9 22.16 25.29 8.44
N PRO A 10 22.17 23.96 8.55
CA PRO A 10 21.70 23.10 7.49
C PRO A 10 20.20 23.30 7.17
N TRP A 11 19.38 23.61 8.19
CA TRP A 11 17.98 23.92 8.00
C TRP A 11 17.75 25.27 7.32
N LYS A 12 18.59 26.27 7.62
CA LYS A 12 18.58 27.55 6.90
C LYS A 12 18.92 27.34 5.43
N VAL A 13 19.96 26.54 5.13
CA VAL A 13 20.35 26.21 3.76
C VAL A 13 19.23 25.45 3.04
N PHE A 14 18.54 24.52 3.71
CA PHE A 14 17.36 23.88 3.14
C PHE A 14 16.26 24.88 2.79
N LEU A 15 15.94 25.83 3.67
CA LEU A 15 14.95 26.88 3.40
C LEU A 15 15.40 27.81 2.28
N THR A 16 16.69 28.21 2.25
CA THR A 16 17.31 29.00 1.18
C THR A 16 17.16 28.27 -0.16
N SER A 17 17.38 26.95 -0.21
CA SER A 17 17.20 26.17 -1.44
C SER A 17 15.74 25.99 -1.84
N LEU A 18 14.82 25.79 -0.88
CA LEU A 18 13.40 25.62 -1.13
C LEU A 18 12.80 26.87 -1.82
N PHE A 19 13.22 28.04 -1.37
CA PHE A 19 12.74 29.34 -1.87
C PHE A 19 13.65 29.98 -2.91
N ALA A 20 14.69 29.29 -3.39
CA ALA A 20 15.67 29.74 -4.39
C ALA A 20 16.34 31.08 -4.01
N LEU A 21 16.71 31.25 -2.75
CA LEU A 21 17.44 32.43 -2.29
C LEU A 21 18.93 32.26 -2.57
N GLN A 22 19.67 33.40 -2.59
CA GLN A 22 21.13 33.39 -2.77
C GLN A 22 21.81 32.61 -1.66
N MET A 23 22.79 31.80 -2.01
CA MET A 23 23.64 31.04 -1.09
C MET A 23 25.07 31.55 -1.12
N SER A 24 25.69 31.62 0.04
CA SER A 24 27.16 31.77 0.18
C SER A 24 27.85 30.45 -0.25
N GLU A 25 29.17 30.51 -0.46
CA GLU A 25 29.98 29.31 -0.77
C GLU A 25 29.86 28.21 0.31
N ALA A 26 29.83 28.60 1.58
CA ALA A 26 29.67 27.66 2.70
C ALA A 26 28.28 27.00 2.69
N GLU A 27 27.21 27.74 2.38
CA GLU A 27 25.87 27.22 2.27
C GLU A 27 25.74 26.31 1.03
N LEU A 28 26.37 26.69 -0.09
CA LEU A 28 26.41 25.87 -1.30
C LEU A 28 27.12 24.52 -1.05
N ALA A 29 28.16 24.49 -0.21
CA ALA A 29 28.81 23.23 0.18
C ALA A 29 27.85 22.29 0.93
N ILE A 30 27.09 22.82 1.90
CA ILE A 30 26.06 22.05 2.62
C ILE A 30 24.96 21.58 1.66
N TYR A 31 24.51 22.47 0.77
CA TYR A 31 23.50 22.13 -0.26
C TYR A 31 23.96 20.97 -1.13
N LYS A 32 25.17 21.03 -1.68
CA LYS A 32 25.76 19.96 -2.50
C LYS A 32 25.84 18.63 -1.75
N GLN A 33 26.27 18.67 -0.50
CA GLN A 33 26.38 17.49 0.36
C GLN A 33 25.01 16.82 0.56
N CYS A 34 23.94 17.61 0.80
CA CYS A 34 22.64 17.08 1.14
C CYS A 34 21.77 16.72 -0.06
N THR A 35 22.02 17.33 -1.23
CA THR A 35 21.21 17.12 -2.44
C THR A 35 21.89 16.27 -3.50
N GLY A 36 23.21 16.12 -3.44
CA GLY A 36 24.01 15.53 -4.50
C GLY A 36 24.07 16.38 -5.78
N ARG A 37 23.51 17.60 -5.77
CA ARG A 37 23.50 18.53 -6.90
C ARG A 37 24.73 19.45 -6.88
N ASN A 38 25.14 19.93 -8.05
CA ASN A 38 26.26 20.85 -8.19
C ASN A 38 25.84 22.34 -8.23
N SER A 39 24.61 22.61 -8.66
CA SER A 39 24.07 23.96 -8.82
C SER A 39 22.84 24.20 -7.93
N ALA A 40 22.76 25.39 -7.32
CA ALA A 40 21.61 25.82 -6.54
C ALA A 40 20.37 26.01 -7.44
N PRO A 41 19.14 25.83 -6.91
CA PRO A 41 17.94 26.11 -7.67
C PRO A 41 17.82 27.63 -7.96
N THR A 42 17.38 27.97 -9.16
CA THR A 42 17.17 29.35 -9.61
C THR A 42 15.71 29.80 -9.48
N VAL A 43 14.79 28.85 -9.25
CA VAL A 43 13.36 29.09 -9.03
C VAL A 43 12.92 28.33 -7.79
N PRO A 44 11.93 28.84 -7.01
CA PRO A 44 11.41 28.15 -5.85
C PRO A 44 10.88 26.75 -6.21
N CYS A 45 11.20 25.79 -5.36
CA CYS A 45 10.75 24.40 -5.54
C CYS A 45 9.29 24.26 -5.10
N ARG A 46 8.45 23.71 -5.96
CA ARG A 46 7.05 23.42 -5.62
C ARG A 46 6.86 22.06 -4.94
N GLU A 47 7.86 21.22 -5.01
CA GLU A 47 7.86 19.91 -4.39
C GLU A 47 9.24 19.63 -3.80
N ALA A 48 9.27 19.19 -2.53
CA ALA A 48 10.51 18.80 -1.87
C ALA A 48 10.34 17.56 -0.99
N TRP A 49 11.38 16.74 -0.96
CA TRP A 49 11.43 15.47 -0.23
C TRP A 49 12.61 15.49 0.76
N LEU A 50 12.28 15.45 2.05
CA LEU A 50 13.24 15.44 3.14
C LEU A 50 13.48 14.00 3.63
N VAL A 51 14.58 13.41 3.21
CA VAL A 51 15.07 12.11 3.67
C VAL A 51 16.06 12.39 4.81
N CYS A 52 15.55 12.61 6.02
CA CYS A 52 16.37 13.03 7.15
C CYS A 52 16.26 12.08 8.32
N GLY A 53 17.38 11.85 9.01
CA GLY A 53 17.42 10.97 10.17
C GLY A 53 16.46 11.40 11.29
N ARG A 54 16.16 10.49 12.19
CA ARG A 54 15.33 10.70 13.36
C ARG A 54 15.95 11.77 14.28
N ARG A 55 15.13 12.60 14.95
CA ARG A 55 15.59 13.72 15.81
C ARG A 55 16.32 14.83 15.05
N SER A 56 16.28 14.88 13.74
CA SER A 56 16.88 15.97 12.93
C SER A 56 16.16 17.32 13.05
N GLY A 57 14.89 17.34 13.49
CA GLY A 57 14.09 18.56 13.61
C GLY A 57 13.01 18.73 12.52
N LYS A 58 12.76 17.72 11.69
CA LYS A 58 11.80 17.72 10.58
C LYS A 58 10.44 18.36 10.94
N SER A 59 9.74 17.80 11.93
CA SER A 59 8.39 18.24 12.29
C SER A 59 8.33 19.70 12.76
N PHE A 60 9.40 20.20 13.42
CA PHE A 60 9.50 21.61 13.80
C PHE A 60 9.67 22.51 12.57
N VAL A 61 10.53 22.13 11.61
CA VAL A 61 10.74 22.92 10.38
C VAL A 61 9.50 22.88 9.49
N LEU A 62 8.79 21.75 9.40
CA LEU A 62 7.48 21.70 8.75
C LEU A 62 6.50 22.72 9.35
N SER A 63 6.47 22.86 10.69
CA SER A 63 5.60 23.84 11.36
C SER A 63 6.00 25.28 11.06
N VAL A 64 7.32 25.55 10.91
CA VAL A 64 7.81 26.88 10.51
C VAL A 64 7.36 27.23 9.10
N ILE A 65 7.50 26.29 8.18
CA ILE A 65 7.04 26.47 6.77
C ILE A 65 5.52 26.66 6.74
N ALA A 66 4.76 25.84 7.52
CA ALA A 66 3.32 26.02 7.63
C ALA A 66 2.92 27.42 8.06
N VAL A 67 3.53 27.92 9.15
CA VAL A 67 3.25 29.27 9.68
C VAL A 67 3.69 30.36 8.69
N TYR A 68 4.84 30.17 8.01
CA TYR A 68 5.33 31.11 7.02
C TYR A 68 4.37 31.25 5.82
N LEU A 69 3.99 30.13 5.24
CA LEU A 69 3.06 30.12 4.10
C LEU A 69 1.66 30.60 4.48
N ALA A 70 1.19 30.29 5.68
CA ALA A 70 -0.11 30.72 6.16
C ALA A 70 -0.16 32.23 6.48
N SER A 71 0.97 32.82 6.94
CA SER A 71 0.97 34.18 7.48
C SER A 71 1.52 35.26 6.56
N PHE A 72 2.40 34.91 5.61
CA PHE A 72 3.15 35.87 4.81
C PHE A 72 2.82 35.84 3.31
N PHE A 73 2.02 34.87 2.87
CA PHE A 73 1.53 34.80 1.50
C PHE A 73 0.09 35.32 1.40
N ASP A 74 -0.23 36.04 0.34
CA ASP A 74 -1.59 36.44 0.02
C ASP A 74 -2.20 35.46 -0.99
N TRP A 75 -3.03 34.55 -0.48
CA TRP A 75 -3.69 33.54 -1.30
C TRP A 75 -5.05 34.00 -1.84
N ARG A 76 -5.60 35.13 -1.37
CA ARG A 76 -6.93 35.64 -1.74
C ARG A 76 -7.15 35.77 -3.24
N PRO A 77 -6.13 36.15 -4.06
CA PRO A 77 -6.32 36.24 -5.52
C PRO A 77 -6.66 34.93 -6.22
N PHE A 78 -6.43 33.78 -5.53
CA PHE A 78 -6.64 32.42 -6.06
C PHE A 78 -7.87 31.74 -5.44
N LEU A 79 -8.60 32.41 -4.54
CA LEU A 79 -9.73 31.84 -3.82
C LEU A 79 -11.04 32.37 -4.36
N GLY A 80 -12.00 31.47 -4.53
CA GLY A 80 -13.40 31.85 -4.77
C GLY A 80 -14.08 32.41 -3.51
N PRO A 81 -15.27 33.05 -3.66
CA PRO A 81 -16.04 33.53 -2.53
C PRO A 81 -16.40 32.39 -1.56
N GLY A 82 -15.97 32.52 -0.29
CA GLY A 82 -16.18 31.52 0.73
C GLY A 82 -15.15 30.39 0.80
N GLU A 83 -14.17 30.34 -0.13
CA GLU A 83 -13.05 29.40 -0.06
C GLU A 83 -12.01 29.81 0.99
N LEU A 84 -11.37 28.81 1.58
CA LEU A 84 -10.23 28.97 2.48
C LEU A 84 -8.99 28.34 1.86
N ALA A 85 -7.86 29.05 1.97
CA ALA A 85 -6.55 28.49 1.63
C ALA A 85 -6.11 27.53 2.72
N THR A 86 -5.95 26.25 2.41
CA THR A 86 -5.61 25.23 3.38
C THR A 86 -4.11 24.91 3.36
N VAL A 87 -3.45 25.10 4.49
CA VAL A 87 -2.15 24.49 4.79
C VAL A 87 -2.44 23.15 5.47
N MET A 88 -2.37 22.10 4.69
CA MET A 88 -2.73 20.74 5.12
C MET A 88 -1.51 20.02 5.69
N VAL A 89 -1.60 19.61 6.96
CA VAL A 89 -0.58 18.78 7.62
C VAL A 89 -1.10 17.36 7.72
N ILE A 90 -0.39 16.42 7.11
CA ILE A 90 -0.78 15.01 7.09
C ILE A 90 0.28 14.20 7.83
N ALA A 91 -0.14 13.41 8.82
CA ALA A 91 0.75 12.54 9.58
C ALA A 91 0.13 11.14 9.73
N ARG A 92 0.94 10.19 10.18
CA ARG A 92 0.55 8.80 10.41
C ARG A 92 -0.73 8.68 11.26
N ASP A 93 -0.79 9.45 12.34
CA ASP A 93 -1.91 9.45 13.27
C ASP A 93 -2.18 10.86 13.81
N ARG A 94 -3.36 11.05 14.41
CA ARG A 94 -3.79 12.35 14.99
C ARG A 94 -2.87 12.84 16.11
N LYS A 95 -2.26 11.94 16.88
CA LYS A 95 -1.36 12.32 17.99
C LYS A 95 -0.10 12.98 17.45
N GLN A 96 0.48 12.42 16.39
CA GLN A 96 1.65 12.98 15.72
C GLN A 96 1.32 14.30 15.02
N ALA A 97 0.21 14.35 14.27
CA ALA A 97 -0.25 15.59 13.62
C ALA A 97 -0.45 16.75 14.62
N ARG A 98 -1.00 16.46 15.80
CA ARG A 98 -1.15 17.45 16.89
C ARG A 98 0.19 17.97 17.45
N VAL A 99 1.29 17.24 17.29
CA VAL A 99 2.63 17.76 17.68
C VAL A 99 3.00 18.93 16.77
N ILE A 100 2.83 18.79 15.45
CA ILE A 100 3.10 19.86 14.49
C ILE A 100 2.16 21.03 14.74
N MET A 101 0.86 20.77 14.99
CA MET A 101 -0.10 21.81 15.33
C MET A 101 0.30 22.60 16.57
N ARG A 102 0.80 21.94 17.61
CA ARG A 102 1.32 22.64 18.83
C ARG A 102 2.51 23.53 18.51
N PHE A 103 3.41 23.07 17.63
CA PHE A 103 4.52 23.92 17.18
C PHE A 103 4.01 25.12 16.37
N CYS A 104 3.07 24.94 15.44
CA CYS A 104 2.47 26.05 14.69
C CYS A 104 1.81 27.07 15.62
N LEU A 105 1.01 26.62 16.57
CA LEU A 105 0.36 27.50 17.55
C LEU A 105 1.38 28.20 18.45
N GLY A 106 2.43 27.50 18.88
CA GLY A 106 3.53 28.06 19.66
C GLY A 106 4.24 29.18 18.92
N LEU A 107 4.57 28.96 17.64
CA LEU A 107 5.22 29.95 16.77
C LEU A 107 4.33 31.18 16.53
N LEU A 108 3.05 30.98 16.23
CA LEU A 108 2.08 32.05 16.04
C LEU A 108 1.92 32.91 17.31
N LYS A 109 1.82 32.27 18.48
CA LYS A 109 1.67 32.98 19.78
C LYS A 109 2.91 33.72 20.22
N ALA A 110 4.10 33.22 19.87
CA ALA A 110 5.37 33.79 20.31
C ALA A 110 5.74 35.11 19.60
N VAL A 111 5.16 35.36 18.41
CA VAL A 111 5.41 36.59 17.63
C VAL A 111 4.17 37.49 17.71
N PRO A 112 4.23 38.70 18.33
CA PRO A 112 3.05 39.54 18.53
C PRO A 112 2.25 39.84 17.26
N MET A 113 2.93 40.06 16.14
CA MET A 113 2.31 40.28 14.83
C MET A 113 1.50 39.08 14.37
N LEU A 114 2.06 37.87 14.48
CA LEU A 114 1.39 36.61 14.07
C LEU A 114 0.25 36.25 14.99
N ARG A 115 0.41 36.50 16.30
CA ARG A 115 -0.64 36.25 17.31
C ARG A 115 -1.92 37.01 16.99
N ARG A 116 -1.83 38.23 16.44
CA ARG A 116 -3.01 39.04 16.04
C ARG A 116 -3.74 38.46 14.82
N GLN A 117 -3.07 37.61 14.05
CA GLN A 117 -3.71 36.96 12.88
C GLN A 117 -4.58 35.76 13.28
N ILE A 118 -4.39 35.19 14.48
CA ILE A 118 -5.19 34.06 14.94
C ILE A 118 -6.66 34.52 15.09
N GLU A 119 -7.56 33.84 14.42
CA GLU A 119 -8.99 34.05 14.52
C GLU A 119 -9.66 33.01 15.41
N ASN A 120 -9.42 31.72 15.11
CA ASN A 120 -9.96 30.59 15.86
C ASN A 120 -8.94 29.45 15.99
N VAL A 121 -9.05 28.69 17.07
CA VAL A 121 -8.20 27.52 17.31
C VAL A 121 -9.07 26.36 17.80
N THR A 122 -9.02 25.25 17.09
CA THR A 122 -9.64 23.99 17.48
C THR A 122 -8.59 22.94 17.85
N GLN A 123 -9.00 21.71 18.08
CA GLN A 123 -8.05 20.60 18.29
C GLN A 123 -7.30 20.20 17.01
N GLU A 124 -7.86 20.47 15.84
CA GLU A 124 -7.36 19.98 14.55
C GLU A 124 -7.10 21.14 13.55
N SER A 125 -7.40 22.40 13.91
CA SER A 125 -7.19 23.53 13.00
C SER A 125 -6.85 24.83 13.70
N ILE A 126 -6.16 25.72 12.98
CA ILE A 126 -5.90 27.12 13.35
C ILE A 126 -6.35 27.97 12.18
N SER A 127 -7.42 28.73 12.35
CA SER A 127 -7.90 29.69 11.34
C SER A 127 -7.25 31.05 11.55
N LEU A 128 -6.81 31.66 10.45
CA LEU A 128 -6.21 33.00 10.43
C LEU A 128 -7.15 33.98 9.72
N ARG A 129 -7.06 35.29 10.11
CA ARG A 129 -7.90 36.37 9.59
C ARG A 129 -7.73 36.67 8.08
N ASN A 130 -6.73 36.11 7.43
CA ASN A 130 -6.44 36.27 6.01
C ASN A 130 -7.04 35.14 5.14
N ASN A 131 -8.08 34.45 5.60
CA ASN A 131 -8.73 33.31 4.93
C ASN A 131 -7.81 32.09 4.75
N VAL A 132 -6.83 31.92 5.64
CA VAL A 132 -5.97 30.74 5.66
C VAL A 132 -6.29 29.89 6.89
N ILE A 133 -6.31 28.59 6.68
CA ILE A 133 -6.45 27.59 7.76
C ILE A 133 -5.25 26.63 7.73
N ILE A 134 -4.65 26.39 8.90
CA ILE A 134 -3.71 25.28 9.10
C ILE A 134 -4.50 24.14 9.70
N GLU A 135 -4.57 23.01 9.01
CA GLU A 135 -5.43 21.90 9.40
C GLU A 135 -4.65 20.58 9.41
N VAL A 136 -4.90 19.72 10.40
CA VAL A 136 -4.24 18.41 10.53
C VAL A 136 -5.17 17.29 10.10
N HIS A 137 -4.60 16.37 9.33
CA HIS A 137 -5.26 15.19 8.80
C HIS A 137 -4.46 13.93 9.13
N THR A 138 -5.14 12.81 9.19
CA THR A 138 -4.51 11.48 9.16
C THR A 138 -4.26 11.06 7.72
N ALA A 139 -3.31 10.15 7.51
CA ALA A 139 -2.96 9.60 6.20
C ALA A 139 -4.11 8.76 5.62
N SER A 140 -5.15 9.43 5.12
CA SER A 140 -6.34 8.85 4.50
C SER A 140 -6.74 9.66 3.27
N TYR A 141 -6.79 9.02 2.11
CA TYR A 141 -7.16 9.69 0.85
C TYR A 141 -8.60 10.25 0.85
N ARG A 142 -9.48 9.70 1.69
CA ARG A 142 -10.89 10.15 1.78
C ARG A 142 -11.02 11.51 2.46
N SER A 143 -10.15 11.81 3.42
CA SER A 143 -10.18 13.05 4.20
C SER A 143 -9.47 14.23 3.52
N THR A 144 -8.81 14.03 2.38
CA THR A 144 -7.97 15.05 1.74
C THR A 144 -8.59 15.65 0.45
N ARG A 145 -9.80 15.24 0.08
CA ARG A 145 -10.49 15.75 -1.12
C ARG A 145 -11.36 16.96 -0.82
N GLY A 146 -11.51 17.85 -1.81
CA GLY A 146 -12.40 19.02 -1.74
C GLY A 146 -11.79 20.26 -1.11
N TYR A 147 -10.48 20.29 -0.85
CA TYR A 147 -9.75 21.43 -0.30
C TYR A 147 -9.03 22.21 -1.39
N THR A 148 -8.92 23.54 -1.21
CA THR A 148 -7.99 24.39 -1.96
C THR A 148 -6.68 24.44 -1.19
N ILE A 149 -5.71 23.62 -1.61
CA ILE A 149 -4.49 23.33 -0.86
C ILE A 149 -3.36 24.24 -1.34
N VAL A 150 -2.89 25.12 -0.46
CA VAL A 150 -1.74 25.99 -0.71
C VAL A 150 -0.43 25.38 -0.24
N ALA A 151 -0.48 24.49 0.74
CA ALA A 151 0.66 23.68 1.15
C ALA A 151 0.18 22.31 1.65
N ALA A 152 0.84 21.25 1.21
CA ALA A 152 0.69 19.89 1.72
C ALA A 152 1.98 19.47 2.41
N LEU A 153 1.92 19.28 3.72
CA LEU A 153 3.06 18.94 4.57
C LEU A 153 2.85 17.53 5.13
N LEU A 154 3.64 16.58 4.62
CA LEU A 154 3.51 15.16 4.91
C LEU A 154 4.62 14.74 5.88
N ASP A 155 4.27 14.33 7.10
CA ASP A 155 5.22 13.93 8.13
C ASP A 155 5.28 12.42 8.30
N GLU A 156 6.50 11.88 8.39
CA GLU A 156 6.83 10.45 8.54
C GLU A 156 6.14 9.55 7.49
N LEU A 157 6.12 10.01 6.22
CA LEU A 157 5.44 9.37 5.10
C LEU A 157 5.86 7.91 4.89
N ALA A 158 7.15 7.57 5.08
CA ALA A 158 7.65 6.21 4.90
C ALA A 158 7.10 5.20 5.93
N PHE A 159 6.44 5.68 6.99
CA PHE A 159 5.88 4.87 8.07
C PHE A 159 4.34 4.90 8.11
N TRP A 160 3.70 5.42 7.08
CA TRP A 160 2.24 5.42 7.03
C TRP A 160 1.72 3.99 6.93
N PRO A 161 0.73 3.62 7.76
CA PRO A 161 0.26 2.25 7.80
C PRO A 161 -0.52 1.92 6.52
N SER A 162 -0.15 0.84 5.86
CA SER A 162 -1.04 0.18 4.92
C SER A 162 -2.12 -0.57 5.71
N ASP A 163 -3.37 -0.48 5.29
CA ASP A 163 -4.49 -1.19 5.87
C ASP A 163 -5.29 -1.93 4.78
N GLU A 164 -6.40 -2.53 5.16
CA GLU A 164 -7.27 -3.27 4.24
C GLU A 164 -7.83 -2.41 3.09
N SER A 165 -7.88 -1.10 3.29
CA SER A 165 -8.41 -0.14 2.31
C SER A 165 -7.35 0.51 1.45
N SER A 166 -6.07 0.44 1.84
CA SER A 166 -4.95 1.08 1.13
C SER A 166 -3.63 0.33 1.32
N ALA A 167 -3.15 -0.27 0.24
CA ALA A 167 -1.85 -0.94 0.19
C ALA A 167 -0.67 0.03 0.08
N ALA A 168 -0.91 1.22 -0.46
CA ALA A 168 0.08 2.26 -0.67
C ALA A 168 -0.51 3.62 -0.29
N PRO A 169 -0.74 3.86 1.03
CA PRO A 169 -1.40 5.07 1.51
C PRO A 169 -0.65 6.34 1.14
N ASP A 170 0.67 6.29 1.06
CA ASP A 170 1.52 7.38 0.61
C ASP A 170 1.19 7.82 -0.83
N SER A 171 1.17 6.89 -1.77
CA SER A 171 0.86 7.17 -3.18
C SER A 171 -0.60 7.59 -3.38
N GLU A 172 -1.54 6.99 -2.65
CA GLU A 172 -2.96 7.31 -2.73
C GLU A 172 -3.28 8.69 -2.15
N VAL A 173 -2.68 9.06 -1.02
CA VAL A 173 -2.82 10.39 -0.45
C VAL A 173 -2.19 11.45 -1.35
N LEU A 174 -1.00 11.20 -1.90
CA LEU A 174 -0.38 12.09 -2.88
C LEU A 174 -1.27 12.32 -4.11
N ALA A 175 -1.87 11.26 -4.64
CA ALA A 175 -2.81 11.35 -5.77
C ALA A 175 -4.09 12.15 -5.42
N ALA A 176 -4.55 12.09 -4.17
CA ALA A 176 -5.72 12.82 -3.70
C ALA A 176 -5.43 14.31 -3.39
N VAL A 177 -4.21 14.63 -2.94
CA VAL A 177 -3.78 16.01 -2.57
C VAL A 177 -3.43 16.85 -3.79
N ARG A 178 -2.70 16.29 -4.77
CA ARG A 178 -2.21 17.02 -5.95
C ARG A 178 -3.31 17.78 -6.73
N PRO A 179 -4.52 17.23 -6.98
CA PRO A 179 -5.60 17.99 -7.62
C PRO A 179 -6.03 19.24 -6.86
N GLY A 180 -6.07 19.19 -5.51
CA GLY A 180 -6.38 20.33 -4.64
C GLY A 180 -5.34 21.46 -4.68
N MET A 181 -4.14 21.18 -5.20
CA MET A 181 -3.03 22.13 -5.38
C MET A 181 -2.97 22.72 -6.80
N ALA A 182 -3.68 22.12 -7.76
CA ALA A 182 -3.48 22.40 -9.19
C ALA A 182 -3.82 23.85 -9.58
N THR A 183 -4.79 24.46 -8.91
CA THR A 183 -5.24 25.84 -9.17
C THR A 183 -4.36 26.91 -8.52
N ILE A 184 -3.43 26.52 -7.65
CA ILE A 184 -2.57 27.43 -6.89
C ILE A 184 -1.13 27.38 -7.42
N PRO A 185 -0.67 28.37 -8.21
CA PRO A 185 0.64 28.33 -8.87
C PRO A 185 1.84 28.21 -7.92
N GLN A 186 1.72 28.75 -6.71
CA GLN A 186 2.79 28.79 -5.69
C GLN A 186 2.59 27.74 -4.58
N SER A 187 1.67 26.78 -4.76
CA SER A 187 1.46 25.72 -3.79
C SER A 187 2.71 24.85 -3.63
N ILE A 188 2.96 24.38 -2.40
CA ILE A 188 4.14 23.58 -2.05
C ILE A 188 3.72 22.23 -1.48
N LEU A 189 4.26 21.15 -2.04
CA LEU A 189 4.22 19.82 -1.45
C LEU A 189 5.55 19.51 -0.78
N LEU A 190 5.54 19.21 0.50
CA LEU A 190 6.74 18.90 1.28
C LEU A 190 6.54 17.60 2.04
N ALA A 191 7.24 16.56 1.65
CA ALA A 191 7.25 15.27 2.32
C ALA A 191 8.51 15.12 3.17
N ALA A 192 8.36 14.77 4.44
CA ALA A 192 9.47 14.59 5.35
C ALA A 192 9.37 13.25 6.08
N SER A 193 10.45 12.46 6.06
CA SER A 193 10.50 11.18 6.77
C SER A 193 11.94 10.76 7.03
N SER A 194 12.15 9.91 8.04
CA SER A 194 13.29 9.02 8.03
C SER A 194 13.09 7.97 6.93
N PRO A 195 14.15 7.53 6.21
CA PRO A 195 14.00 6.47 5.24
C PRO A 195 13.74 5.13 5.94
N HIS A 196 13.05 4.24 5.25
CA HIS A 196 12.82 2.87 5.70
C HIS A 196 13.35 1.90 4.64
N ALA A 197 12.51 1.09 4.06
CA ALA A 197 12.83 0.16 2.99
C ALA A 197 12.94 0.88 1.62
N ARG A 198 13.52 0.21 0.64
CA ARG A 198 13.56 0.67 -0.77
C ARG A 198 12.21 0.45 -1.46
N LYS A 199 11.16 1.05 -0.90
CA LYS A 199 9.78 1.01 -1.41
C LYS A 199 9.02 2.28 -1.04
N GLY A 200 7.89 2.51 -1.74
CA GLY A 200 6.99 3.63 -1.50
C GLY A 200 7.46 4.96 -2.07
N ALA A 201 6.62 5.98 -1.93
CA ALA A 201 6.78 7.27 -2.58
C ALA A 201 8.07 8.00 -2.21
N LEU A 202 8.56 7.87 -0.96
CA LEU A 202 9.81 8.49 -0.53
C LEU A 202 11.03 7.91 -1.26
N TRP A 203 11.09 6.58 -1.42
CA TRP A 203 12.13 5.91 -2.18
C TRP A 203 12.07 6.23 -3.66
N ASP A 204 10.87 6.23 -4.25
CA ASP A 204 10.68 6.52 -5.66
C ASP A 204 11.09 7.96 -6.00
N ALA A 205 10.74 8.93 -5.15
CA ALA A 205 11.18 10.31 -5.30
C ALA A 205 12.69 10.44 -5.17
N HIS A 206 13.30 9.79 -4.18
CA HIS A 206 14.75 9.78 -4.01
C HIS A 206 15.44 9.19 -5.25
N ARG A 207 15.07 7.99 -5.69
CA ARG A 207 15.66 7.32 -6.86
C ARG A 207 15.53 8.14 -8.12
N LYS A 208 14.41 8.85 -8.28
CA LYS A 208 14.08 9.58 -9.51
C LYS A 208 14.71 10.97 -9.56
N HIS A 209 14.87 11.66 -8.45
CA HIS A 209 15.17 13.09 -8.40
C HIS A 209 16.44 13.48 -7.62
N TYR A 210 16.99 12.58 -6.77
CA TYR A 210 18.22 12.88 -6.02
C TYR A 210 19.43 13.05 -6.94
N GLY A 211 20.26 14.04 -6.65
CA GLY A 211 21.49 14.32 -7.39
C GLY A 211 21.29 14.90 -8.79
N LYS A 212 20.07 15.22 -9.22
CA LYS A 212 19.80 15.73 -10.56
C LYS A 212 19.77 17.26 -10.58
N ASP A 213 20.79 17.88 -11.19
CA ASP A 213 20.84 19.31 -11.42
C ASP A 213 19.66 19.76 -12.30
N GLY A 214 19.05 20.90 -11.97
CA GLY A 214 17.93 21.47 -12.73
C GLY A 214 16.58 20.75 -12.56
N ASP A 215 16.51 19.65 -11.82
CA ASP A 215 15.23 18.97 -11.55
C ASP A 215 14.34 19.89 -10.68
N PRO A 216 13.05 20.11 -11.04
CA PRO A 216 12.13 20.95 -10.29
C PRO A 216 11.77 20.39 -8.90
N ILE A 217 11.99 19.10 -8.67
CA ILE A 217 11.73 18.43 -7.40
C ILE A 217 13.02 18.38 -6.59
N LEU A 218 13.01 18.97 -5.40
CA LEU A 218 14.16 18.99 -4.50
C LEU A 218 14.14 17.73 -3.63
N VAL A 219 15.22 16.95 -3.66
CA VAL A 219 15.45 15.88 -2.68
C VAL A 219 16.61 16.26 -1.78
N TRP A 220 16.35 16.28 -0.47
CA TRP A 220 17.33 16.61 0.57
C TRP A 220 17.55 15.40 1.46
N GLN A 221 18.74 14.83 1.42
CA GLN A 221 19.12 13.67 2.25
C GLN A 221 20.20 14.04 3.23
N ALA A 222 19.94 13.83 4.53
CA ALA A 222 20.92 14.19 5.56
C ALA A 222 20.78 13.34 6.81
N ALA A 223 21.91 12.91 7.37
CA ALA A 223 21.99 12.22 8.65
C ALA A 223 21.48 13.12 9.80
N THR A 224 21.06 12.50 10.90
CA THR A 224 20.59 13.19 12.10
C THR A 224 21.55 14.29 12.55
N ARG A 225 22.85 13.98 12.69
CA ARG A 225 23.82 14.93 13.20
C ARG A 225 24.22 16.01 12.20
N THR A 226 24.05 15.77 10.92
CA THR A 226 24.19 16.83 9.90
C THR A 226 23.13 17.90 10.09
N MET A 227 21.88 17.52 10.38
CA MET A 227 20.77 18.45 10.57
C MET A 227 20.62 18.95 12.02
N ASN A 228 21.11 18.18 12.98
CA ASN A 228 21.03 18.49 14.42
C ASN A 228 22.25 17.94 15.16
N ASN A 229 23.28 18.73 15.27
CA ASN A 229 24.54 18.37 15.95
C ASN A 229 24.43 18.31 17.48
N THR A 230 23.27 18.70 18.06
CA THR A 230 23.04 18.59 19.51
C THR A 230 22.75 17.13 19.94
N VAL A 231 22.46 16.23 19.02
CA VAL A 231 22.36 14.80 19.31
C VAL A 231 23.78 14.25 19.56
N PRO A 232 24.07 13.63 20.75
CA PRO A 232 25.38 13.10 21.03
C PRO A 232 25.83 12.02 20.04
N GLN A 233 27.11 12.04 19.63
CA GLN A 233 27.66 11.02 18.75
C GLN A 233 27.58 9.62 19.40
N ALA A 234 27.94 9.53 20.67
CA ALA A 234 27.90 8.27 21.43
C ALA A 234 26.51 7.61 21.40
N PHE A 235 25.43 8.41 21.44
CA PHE A 235 24.07 7.88 21.33
C PHE A 235 23.82 7.25 19.95
N VAL A 236 24.31 7.86 18.89
CA VAL A 236 24.17 7.33 17.52
C VAL A 236 25.02 6.06 17.35
N ASP A 237 26.23 6.06 17.88
CA ASP A 237 27.15 4.92 17.81
C ASP A 237 26.61 3.71 18.59
N GLU A 238 26.05 3.92 19.77
CA GLU A 238 25.39 2.88 20.56
C GLU A 238 24.17 2.28 19.82
N ALA A 239 23.35 3.14 19.24
CA ALA A 239 22.22 2.69 18.45
C ALA A 239 22.64 1.85 17.23
N LEU A 240 23.69 2.30 16.51
CA LEU A 240 24.25 1.57 15.36
C LEU A 240 24.85 0.23 15.77
N ALA A 241 25.47 0.14 16.95
CA ALA A 241 26.01 -1.11 17.49
C ALA A 241 24.89 -2.10 17.85
N ALA A 242 23.75 -1.61 18.35
CA ALA A 242 22.61 -2.44 18.74
C ALA A 242 21.87 -3.05 17.53
N ASP A 243 21.57 -2.25 16.51
CA ASP A 243 20.94 -2.69 15.25
C ASP A 243 21.46 -1.85 14.08
N PRO A 244 22.53 -2.30 13.40
CA PRO A 244 23.12 -1.54 12.29
C PRO A 244 22.15 -1.28 11.13
N ALA A 245 21.30 -2.26 10.79
CA ALA A 245 20.42 -2.15 9.64
C ALA A 245 19.30 -1.12 9.86
N LEU A 246 18.66 -1.19 11.02
CA LEU A 246 17.59 -0.26 11.40
C LEU A 246 18.17 1.15 11.64
N ASN A 247 19.23 1.25 12.43
CA ASN A 247 19.73 2.54 12.90
C ASN A 247 20.54 3.30 11.84
N THR A 248 21.06 2.63 10.82
CA THR A 248 21.60 3.29 9.62
C THR A 248 20.48 4.06 8.89
N ALA A 249 19.30 3.50 8.79
CA ALA A 249 18.16 4.23 8.23
C ALA A 249 17.68 5.35 9.17
N GLU A 250 17.52 5.06 10.45
CA GLU A 250 16.98 6.00 11.45
C GLU A 250 17.90 7.21 11.69
N TYR A 251 19.22 7.02 11.75
CA TYR A 251 20.15 8.10 12.14
C TYR A 251 21.07 8.56 11.02
N LEU A 252 21.45 7.71 10.07
CA LEU A 252 22.32 8.09 8.95
C LEU A 252 21.53 8.44 7.69
N ALA A 253 20.20 8.34 7.72
CA ALA A 253 19.30 8.66 6.61
C ALA A 253 19.59 7.86 5.33
N GLN A 254 19.97 6.59 5.47
CA GLN A 254 20.22 5.67 4.36
C GLN A 254 19.08 4.67 4.26
N PHE A 255 18.57 4.45 3.05
CA PHE A 255 17.54 3.43 2.84
C PHE A 255 18.09 2.04 3.13
N ARG A 256 17.32 1.23 3.82
CA ARG A 256 17.67 -0.16 4.13
C ARG A 256 17.85 -0.95 2.85
N THR A 257 18.92 -1.75 2.81
CA THR A 257 19.24 -2.64 1.69
C THR A 257 18.87 -4.09 1.96
N ASP A 258 18.53 -4.38 3.21
CA ASP A 258 18.13 -5.71 3.68
C ASP A 258 16.62 -5.96 3.56
N ILE A 259 15.83 -4.93 3.28
CA ILE A 259 14.39 -5.02 3.04
C ILE A 259 14.09 -4.41 1.67
N GLU A 260 13.48 -5.23 0.81
CA GLU A 260 13.03 -4.81 -0.53
C GLU A 260 11.56 -5.15 -0.72
N ALA A 261 10.85 -4.39 -1.56
CA ALA A 261 9.52 -4.78 -1.99
C ALA A 261 9.60 -6.12 -2.74
N PHE A 262 8.77 -7.07 -2.38
CA PHE A 262 8.72 -8.36 -3.04
C PHE A 262 8.20 -8.24 -4.48
N VAL A 263 7.15 -7.43 -4.68
CA VAL A 263 6.51 -7.17 -5.97
C VAL A 263 6.05 -5.73 -6.05
N THR A 264 6.06 -5.13 -7.24
CA THR A 264 5.57 -3.75 -7.42
C THR A 264 4.04 -3.73 -7.54
N ARG A 265 3.43 -2.59 -7.11
CA ARG A 265 1.99 -2.38 -7.22
C ARG A 265 1.50 -2.48 -8.67
N GLU A 266 2.27 -1.92 -9.61
CA GLU A 266 1.94 -1.93 -11.04
C GLU A 266 1.89 -3.36 -11.60
N ALA A 267 2.82 -4.23 -11.18
CA ALA A 267 2.84 -5.63 -11.59
C ALA A 267 1.63 -6.40 -11.07
N VAL A 268 1.24 -6.17 -9.80
CA VAL A 268 0.04 -6.78 -9.21
C VAL A 268 -1.22 -6.30 -9.92
N LEU A 269 -1.40 -4.97 -10.08
CA LEU A 269 -2.57 -4.40 -10.74
C LEU A 269 -2.71 -4.83 -12.20
N ALA A 270 -1.60 -5.04 -12.90
CA ALA A 270 -1.62 -5.57 -14.27
C ALA A 270 -2.13 -7.01 -14.38
N CYS A 271 -2.24 -7.73 -13.26
CA CYS A 271 -2.81 -9.08 -13.16
C CYS A 271 -4.26 -9.09 -12.66
N VAL A 272 -4.80 -7.96 -12.20
CA VAL A 272 -6.17 -7.88 -11.66
C VAL A 272 -7.19 -7.81 -12.80
N SER A 273 -8.20 -8.66 -12.74
CA SER A 273 -9.38 -8.58 -13.61
C SER A 273 -10.36 -7.60 -12.99
N HIS A 274 -10.36 -6.35 -13.49
CA HIS A 274 -11.20 -5.28 -12.95
C HIS A 274 -12.68 -5.64 -12.93
N VAL A 275 -13.38 -5.32 -11.83
CA VAL A 275 -14.81 -5.58 -11.59
C VAL A 275 -15.16 -7.08 -11.51
N VAL A 276 -14.18 -7.97 -11.50
CA VAL A 276 -14.40 -9.41 -11.33
C VAL A 276 -14.07 -9.79 -9.88
N PHE A 277 -15.10 -10.02 -9.07
CA PHE A 277 -14.97 -10.36 -7.65
C PHE A 277 -14.99 -11.88 -7.41
N GLU A 278 -15.60 -12.63 -8.30
CA GLU A 278 -15.67 -14.10 -8.32
C GLU A 278 -15.98 -14.57 -9.74
N ARG A 279 -15.52 -15.76 -10.15
CA ARG A 279 -15.84 -16.37 -11.43
C ARG A 279 -16.72 -17.61 -11.20
N PRO A 280 -17.81 -17.78 -11.94
CA PRO A 280 -18.64 -18.98 -11.82
C PRO A 280 -17.87 -20.21 -12.31
N LYS A 281 -18.29 -21.40 -11.81
CA LYS A 281 -17.74 -22.67 -12.28
C LYS A 281 -18.06 -22.89 -13.76
N GLU A 282 -17.06 -23.25 -14.55
CA GLU A 282 -17.18 -23.70 -15.92
C GLU A 282 -17.20 -25.23 -16.00
N HIS A 283 -18.02 -25.81 -16.87
CA HIS A 283 -18.29 -27.26 -16.88
C HIS A 283 -17.08 -28.15 -17.26
N TYR A 284 -16.17 -27.66 -18.07
CA TYR A 284 -15.03 -28.45 -18.57
C TYR A 284 -13.68 -28.09 -17.98
N LYS A 285 -13.69 -27.37 -16.86
CA LYS A 285 -12.46 -26.97 -16.18
C LYS A 285 -12.23 -27.80 -14.92
N THR A 286 -10.98 -28.11 -14.65
CA THR A 286 -10.54 -28.75 -13.41
C THR A 286 -10.07 -27.70 -12.43
N TYR A 287 -10.70 -27.65 -11.26
CA TYR A 287 -10.42 -26.68 -10.21
C TYR A 287 -9.56 -27.29 -9.12
N PHE A 288 -8.71 -26.44 -8.55
CA PHE A 288 -7.87 -26.74 -7.39
C PHE A 288 -8.15 -25.72 -6.31
N ALA A 289 -7.87 -26.11 -5.06
CA ALA A 289 -8.01 -25.21 -3.92
C ALA A 289 -6.76 -25.24 -3.04
N PHE A 290 -6.46 -24.09 -2.46
CA PHE A 290 -5.47 -23.94 -1.41
C PHE A 290 -6.07 -23.20 -0.22
N ALA A 291 -5.83 -23.69 0.99
CA ALA A 291 -6.28 -23.04 2.21
C ALA A 291 -5.09 -22.66 3.11
N ASP A 292 -5.23 -21.51 3.77
CA ASP A 292 -4.38 -21.10 4.88
C ASP A 292 -5.22 -21.15 6.17
N PRO A 293 -5.11 -22.27 6.94
CA PRO A 293 -5.96 -22.49 8.09
C PRO A 293 -5.46 -21.74 9.32
N SER A 294 -6.39 -21.18 10.11
CA SER A 294 -6.13 -20.49 11.37
C SER A 294 -7.05 -20.98 12.48
N GLY A 295 -6.58 -20.85 13.72
CA GLY A 295 -7.35 -21.22 14.91
C GLY A 295 -8.46 -20.24 15.31
N GLY A 296 -8.64 -19.12 14.58
CA GLY A 296 -9.74 -18.19 14.78
C GLY A 296 -9.55 -17.13 15.87
N SER A 297 -8.34 -17.01 16.43
CA SER A 297 -8.08 -16.04 17.51
C SER A 297 -7.27 -14.82 17.07
N ALA A 298 -6.33 -14.96 16.16
CA ALA A 298 -5.41 -13.90 15.74
C ALA A 298 -5.40 -13.68 14.22
N ASP A 299 -5.23 -14.76 13.44
CA ASP A 299 -5.08 -14.69 12.00
C ASP A 299 -6.36 -15.11 11.28
N SER A 300 -6.58 -14.60 10.07
CA SER A 300 -7.70 -15.00 9.23
C SER A 300 -7.52 -16.43 8.72
N MET A 301 -8.62 -17.16 8.54
CA MET A 301 -8.62 -18.40 7.78
C MET A 301 -9.03 -18.11 6.34
N THR A 302 -8.24 -18.56 5.36
CA THR A 302 -8.47 -18.20 3.95
C THR A 302 -8.50 -19.42 3.03
N LEU A 303 -9.25 -19.28 1.93
CA LEU A 303 -9.37 -20.28 0.87
C LEU A 303 -9.29 -19.58 -0.48
N ALA A 304 -8.45 -20.09 -1.36
CA ALA A 304 -8.40 -19.72 -2.77
C ALA A 304 -8.77 -20.92 -3.65
N ILE A 305 -9.64 -20.71 -4.62
CA ILE A 305 -10.00 -21.70 -5.64
C ILE A 305 -9.67 -21.12 -7.01
N GLY A 306 -9.16 -21.95 -7.90
CA GLY A 306 -8.83 -21.53 -9.25
C GLY A 306 -8.61 -22.69 -10.21
N HIS A 307 -8.43 -22.33 -11.46
CA HIS A 307 -8.10 -23.26 -12.51
C HIS A 307 -6.96 -22.72 -13.39
N ARG A 308 -6.44 -23.57 -14.24
CA ARG A 308 -5.49 -23.19 -15.26
C ARG A 308 -6.14 -23.26 -16.63
N ASP A 309 -6.07 -22.16 -17.37
CA ASP A 309 -6.45 -22.12 -18.78
C ASP A 309 -5.18 -21.89 -19.62
N ASN A 310 -4.79 -22.92 -20.37
CA ASN A 310 -3.53 -22.94 -21.10
C ASN A 310 -2.33 -22.65 -20.20
N LYS A 311 -1.71 -21.46 -20.35
CA LYS A 311 -0.53 -21.03 -19.57
C LYS A 311 -0.90 -20.00 -18.49
N ILE A 312 -2.18 -19.62 -18.37
CA ILE A 312 -2.65 -18.62 -17.43
C ILE A 312 -3.35 -19.32 -16.28
N ILE A 313 -3.03 -18.90 -15.07
CA ILE A 313 -3.70 -19.30 -13.84
C ILE A 313 -4.80 -18.28 -13.56
N LEU A 314 -6.02 -18.75 -13.35
CA LEU A 314 -7.15 -17.90 -12.96
C LEU A 314 -7.54 -18.21 -11.51
N VAL A 315 -7.58 -17.16 -10.69
CA VAL A 315 -8.18 -17.24 -9.35
C VAL A 315 -9.68 -17.02 -9.51
N ASP A 316 -10.48 -18.01 -9.17
CA ASP A 316 -11.92 -17.99 -9.44
C ASP A 316 -12.74 -17.60 -8.21
N ALA A 317 -12.36 -18.08 -7.03
CA ALA A 317 -13.01 -17.71 -5.79
C ALA A 317 -12.00 -17.50 -4.66
N LEU A 318 -12.30 -16.53 -3.78
CA LEU A 318 -11.57 -16.25 -2.56
C LEU A 318 -12.54 -16.18 -1.39
N ARG A 319 -12.16 -16.76 -0.25
CA ARG A 319 -12.89 -16.61 1.02
C ARG A 319 -11.91 -16.28 2.13
N GLU A 320 -12.39 -15.48 3.05
CA GLU A 320 -11.67 -15.08 4.25
C GLU A 320 -12.62 -15.04 5.43
N ALA A 321 -12.29 -15.76 6.49
CA ALA A 321 -12.94 -15.66 7.77
C ALA A 321 -12.01 -14.90 8.73
N LYS A 322 -12.45 -13.70 9.14
CA LYS A 322 -11.69 -12.85 10.08
C LYS A 322 -11.96 -13.23 11.53
N PRO A 323 -10.94 -13.21 12.39
CA PRO A 323 -11.15 -13.47 13.81
C PRO A 323 -12.04 -12.39 14.47
N PRO A 324 -12.81 -12.73 15.53
CA PRO A 324 -12.95 -14.08 16.08
C PRO A 324 -13.97 -14.93 15.31
N PHE A 325 -13.64 -16.20 15.03
CA PHE A 325 -14.56 -17.14 14.37
C PHE A 325 -14.46 -18.55 14.96
N ASN A 326 -15.47 -19.40 14.71
CA ASN A 326 -15.43 -20.82 15.02
C ASN A 326 -14.81 -21.59 13.83
N PRO A 327 -13.66 -22.24 13.98
CA PRO A 327 -13.00 -22.95 12.89
C PRO A 327 -13.85 -24.05 12.24
N ALA A 328 -14.71 -24.73 12.99
CA ALA A 328 -15.57 -25.78 12.44
C ALA A 328 -16.60 -25.22 11.45
N THR A 329 -17.22 -24.09 11.78
CA THR A 329 -18.19 -23.42 10.88
C THR A 329 -17.52 -22.95 9.59
N VAL A 330 -16.31 -22.37 9.69
CA VAL A 330 -15.55 -21.92 8.52
C VAL A 330 -15.15 -23.10 7.62
N VAL A 331 -14.76 -24.22 8.21
CA VAL A 331 -14.47 -25.45 7.45
C VAL A 331 -15.70 -25.95 6.69
N GLU A 332 -16.91 -25.90 7.30
CA GLU A 332 -18.16 -26.26 6.63
C GLU A 332 -18.44 -25.32 5.43
N GLU A 333 -18.29 -24.00 5.60
CA GLU A 333 -18.46 -23.02 4.53
C GLU A 333 -17.47 -23.24 3.38
N PHE A 334 -16.18 -23.46 3.71
CA PHE A 334 -15.14 -23.70 2.71
C PHE A 334 -15.40 -25.02 1.94
N ALA A 335 -15.80 -26.06 2.65
CA ALA A 335 -16.15 -27.34 2.04
C ALA A 335 -17.38 -27.22 1.11
N ALA A 336 -18.38 -26.43 1.50
CA ALA A 336 -19.54 -26.15 0.65
C ALA A 336 -19.12 -25.47 -0.64
N LEU A 337 -18.25 -24.45 -0.58
CA LEU A 337 -17.72 -23.78 -1.77
C LEU A 337 -16.89 -24.74 -2.65
N CYS A 338 -16.03 -25.56 -2.04
CA CYS A 338 -15.26 -26.59 -2.76
C CYS A 338 -16.19 -27.54 -3.54
N LYS A 339 -17.32 -27.97 -2.94
CA LYS A 339 -18.32 -28.81 -3.61
C LYS A 339 -18.95 -28.11 -4.82
N VAL A 340 -19.23 -26.79 -4.72
CA VAL A 340 -19.74 -25.99 -5.85
C VAL A 340 -18.78 -26.06 -7.03
N TYR A 341 -17.48 -25.89 -6.79
CA TYR A 341 -16.46 -25.95 -7.85
C TYR A 341 -16.04 -27.39 -8.23
N GLY A 342 -16.53 -28.40 -7.51
CA GLY A 342 -16.19 -29.81 -7.76
C GLY A 342 -14.79 -30.17 -7.25
N VAL A 343 -14.29 -29.45 -6.25
CA VAL A 343 -13.01 -29.71 -5.61
C VAL A 343 -13.24 -30.68 -4.44
N SER A 344 -12.65 -31.84 -4.50
CA SER A 344 -12.70 -32.88 -3.43
C SER A 344 -11.45 -32.91 -2.55
N LYS A 345 -10.38 -32.20 -2.97
CA LYS A 345 -9.09 -32.15 -2.29
C LYS A 345 -8.58 -30.71 -2.17
N ILE A 346 -8.26 -30.28 -0.96
CA ILE A 346 -7.60 -29.01 -0.65
C ILE A 346 -6.15 -29.29 -0.30
N ILE A 347 -5.24 -28.50 -0.84
CA ILE A 347 -3.86 -28.41 -0.36
C ILE A 347 -3.77 -27.16 0.53
N GLY A 348 -3.03 -27.21 1.61
CA GLY A 348 -2.94 -26.06 2.49
C GLY A 348 -1.67 -26.00 3.34
N ASP A 349 -1.47 -24.89 4.04
CA ASP A 349 -0.30 -24.68 4.85
C ASP A 349 -0.22 -25.75 5.97
N ARG A 350 1.00 -26.20 6.24
CA ARG A 350 1.25 -27.22 7.26
C ARG A 350 1.33 -26.66 8.69
N TYR A 351 1.36 -25.32 8.82
CA TYR A 351 1.61 -24.67 10.11
C TYR A 351 0.52 -24.95 11.16
N ALA A 352 -0.72 -25.20 10.73
CA ALA A 352 -1.86 -25.49 11.61
C ALA A 352 -1.90 -26.94 12.17
N GLY A 353 -0.90 -27.79 11.91
CA GLY A 353 -0.83 -29.16 12.41
C GLY A 353 -1.90 -30.09 11.84
N GLN A 354 -2.37 -31.05 12.63
CA GLN A 354 -3.29 -32.11 12.17
C GLN A 354 -4.77 -31.72 12.18
N TRP A 355 -5.17 -30.68 12.92
CA TRP A 355 -6.58 -30.34 13.07
C TRP A 355 -7.31 -30.02 11.74
N PRO A 356 -6.70 -29.36 10.73
CA PRO A 356 -7.39 -29.12 9.45
C PRO A 356 -7.69 -30.42 8.71
N VAL A 357 -6.77 -31.39 8.76
CA VAL A 357 -6.94 -32.71 8.14
C VAL A 357 -8.19 -33.39 8.69
N GLU A 358 -8.32 -33.44 10.02
CA GLU A 358 -9.47 -34.06 10.70
C GLU A 358 -10.76 -33.25 10.47
N ALA A 359 -10.68 -31.92 10.50
CA ALA A 359 -11.85 -31.05 10.35
C ALA A 359 -12.45 -31.16 8.94
N PHE A 360 -11.62 -31.06 7.89
CA PHE A 360 -12.07 -31.18 6.50
C PHE A 360 -12.52 -32.61 6.16
N ALA A 361 -11.89 -33.64 6.71
CA ALA A 361 -12.34 -35.02 6.52
C ALA A 361 -13.76 -35.27 7.03
N LYS A 362 -14.17 -34.67 8.16
CA LYS A 362 -15.54 -34.75 8.70
C LYS A 362 -16.61 -34.21 7.76
N VAL A 363 -16.27 -33.24 6.90
CA VAL A 363 -17.18 -32.61 5.93
C VAL A 363 -17.01 -33.16 4.51
N GLY A 364 -16.21 -34.24 4.36
CA GLY A 364 -16.04 -35.00 3.12
C GLY A 364 -15.10 -34.33 2.11
N VAL A 365 -14.16 -33.54 2.56
CA VAL A 365 -13.10 -32.93 1.75
C VAL A 365 -11.73 -33.44 2.26
N HIS A 366 -10.88 -33.92 1.35
CA HIS A 366 -9.54 -34.35 1.71
C HIS A 366 -8.61 -33.16 1.83
N TYR A 367 -7.90 -33.03 2.97
CA TYR A 367 -6.90 -31.99 3.19
C TYR A 367 -5.50 -32.60 3.18
N GLU A 368 -4.59 -32.00 2.40
CA GLU A 368 -3.20 -32.40 2.30
C GLU A 368 -2.28 -31.23 2.58
N HIS A 369 -1.25 -31.45 3.40
CA HIS A 369 -0.27 -30.43 3.70
C HIS A 369 0.58 -30.09 2.47
N SER A 370 0.81 -28.80 2.24
CA SER A 370 1.73 -28.32 1.22
C SER A 370 3.14 -28.88 1.45
N ALA A 371 3.77 -29.37 0.39
CA ALA A 371 5.16 -29.77 0.41
C ALA A 371 6.11 -28.55 0.51
N LEU A 372 5.66 -27.38 0.06
CA LEU A 372 6.43 -26.15 0.04
C LEU A 372 6.11 -25.29 1.26
N ALA A 373 7.15 -24.60 1.76
CA ALA A 373 6.99 -23.59 2.79
C ALA A 373 6.47 -22.26 2.18
N LYS A 374 5.85 -21.40 2.98
CA LYS A 374 5.31 -20.09 2.62
C LYS A 374 6.25 -19.29 1.70
N ARG A 375 7.54 -19.19 2.04
CA ARG A 375 8.55 -18.51 1.24
C ARG A 375 8.64 -19.08 -0.19
N GLU A 376 8.61 -20.39 -0.34
CA GLU A 376 8.73 -21.07 -1.63
C GLU A 376 7.47 -20.83 -2.49
N LEU A 377 6.29 -20.77 -1.86
CA LEU A 377 5.04 -20.41 -2.53
C LEU A 377 5.11 -18.99 -3.14
N TYR A 378 5.66 -18.03 -2.40
CA TYR A 378 5.85 -16.67 -2.92
C TYR A 378 6.90 -16.62 -4.04
N ILE A 379 7.99 -17.36 -3.94
CA ILE A 379 8.99 -17.45 -5.02
C ILE A 379 8.35 -17.99 -6.32
N ASP A 380 7.46 -18.97 -6.22
CA ASP A 380 6.74 -19.53 -7.38
C ASP A 380 5.73 -18.52 -7.95
N LEU A 381 5.12 -17.69 -7.12
CA LEU A 381 4.14 -16.68 -7.53
C LEU A 381 4.77 -15.50 -8.30
N LEU A 382 5.97 -15.05 -7.90
CA LEU A 382 6.60 -13.85 -8.45
C LEU A 382 6.77 -13.87 -9.99
N PRO A 383 7.30 -14.94 -10.63
CA PRO A 383 7.41 -14.99 -12.07
C PRO A 383 6.05 -15.02 -12.78
N LEU A 384 4.99 -15.54 -12.13
CA LEU A 384 3.64 -15.55 -12.69
C LEU A 384 3.05 -14.14 -12.76
N ILE A 385 3.24 -13.34 -11.71
CA ILE A 385 2.84 -11.93 -11.68
C ILE A 385 3.64 -11.14 -12.72
N ASN A 386 4.97 -11.23 -12.70
CA ASN A 386 5.82 -10.45 -13.59
C ASN A 386 5.61 -10.77 -15.08
N SER A 387 5.23 -12.01 -15.40
CA SER A 387 4.92 -12.43 -16.78
C SER A 387 3.42 -12.33 -17.12
N ARG A 388 2.57 -11.82 -16.21
CA ARG A 388 1.11 -11.74 -16.34
C ARG A 388 0.45 -13.09 -16.66
N ARG A 389 1.02 -14.18 -16.13
CA ARG A 389 0.47 -15.53 -16.26
C ARG A 389 -0.45 -15.92 -15.12
N ILE A 390 -0.90 -14.98 -14.33
CA ILE A 390 -1.94 -15.13 -13.32
C ILE A 390 -2.96 -14.01 -13.49
N GLN A 391 -4.25 -14.34 -13.35
CA GLN A 391 -5.35 -13.40 -13.28
C GLN A 391 -5.94 -13.43 -11.87
N LEU A 392 -5.84 -12.30 -11.18
CA LEU A 392 -6.34 -12.10 -9.84
C LEU A 392 -7.76 -11.53 -9.88
N LEU A 393 -8.52 -11.79 -8.81
CA LEU A 393 -9.80 -11.14 -8.58
C LEU A 393 -9.61 -9.68 -8.15
N ASP A 394 -10.62 -8.84 -8.38
CA ASP A 394 -10.66 -7.44 -7.92
C ASP A 394 -10.96 -7.38 -6.41
N ASN A 395 -9.99 -7.84 -5.63
CA ASN A 395 -10.07 -7.89 -4.17
C ASN A 395 -9.03 -6.95 -3.58
N GLY A 396 -9.47 -5.81 -3.03
CA GLY A 396 -8.59 -4.77 -2.49
C GLY A 396 -7.67 -5.27 -1.38
N ARG A 397 -8.13 -6.21 -0.53
CA ARG A 397 -7.32 -6.78 0.55
C ARG A 397 -6.23 -7.71 0.01
N LEU A 398 -6.54 -8.58 -0.96
CA LEU A 398 -5.52 -9.39 -1.63
C LEU A 398 -4.44 -8.51 -2.27
N ILE A 399 -4.86 -7.47 -3.01
CA ILE A 399 -3.94 -6.53 -3.66
C ILE A 399 -3.05 -5.85 -2.60
N SER A 400 -3.67 -5.41 -1.48
CA SER A 400 -2.95 -4.80 -0.37
C SER A 400 -1.91 -5.74 0.22
N GLN A 401 -2.28 -6.97 0.51
CA GLN A 401 -1.39 -7.97 1.09
C GLN A 401 -0.22 -8.29 0.15
N LEU A 402 -0.46 -8.52 -1.14
CA LEU A 402 0.60 -8.79 -2.13
C LEU A 402 1.61 -7.64 -2.25
N VAL A 403 1.12 -6.40 -2.32
CA VAL A 403 1.96 -5.20 -2.46
C VAL A 403 2.76 -4.92 -1.18
N SER A 404 2.24 -5.29 -0.01
CA SER A 404 2.92 -5.07 1.26
C SER A 404 4.04 -6.08 1.56
N LEU A 405 4.08 -7.23 0.87
CA LEU A 405 5.11 -8.24 1.08
C LEU A 405 6.53 -7.68 0.94
N GLU A 406 7.39 -8.09 1.86
CA GLU A 406 8.77 -7.69 1.94
C GLU A 406 9.70 -8.89 1.76
N ARG A 407 10.73 -8.71 0.95
CA ARG A 407 11.86 -9.63 0.88
C ARG A 407 12.93 -9.14 1.82
N GLN A 408 13.27 -9.93 2.83
CA GLN A 408 14.35 -9.64 3.77
C GLN A 408 15.56 -10.50 3.44
N VAL A 409 16.66 -9.84 3.11
CA VAL A 409 17.94 -10.50 2.80
C VAL A 409 18.71 -10.70 4.11
N VAL A 410 18.86 -11.93 4.55
CA VAL A 410 19.61 -12.26 5.76
C VAL A 410 21.07 -12.54 5.40
N ARG A 411 22.02 -11.88 6.08
CA ARG A 411 23.47 -12.10 5.87
C ARG A 411 23.84 -13.57 6.10
N GLY A 412 24.27 -14.25 5.06
CA GLY A 412 24.70 -15.65 5.09
C GLY A 412 23.56 -16.68 5.17
N GLY A 413 22.29 -16.28 5.05
CA GLY A 413 21.12 -17.14 5.13
C GLY A 413 20.26 -17.14 3.86
N ARG A 414 19.14 -17.85 3.97
CA ARG A 414 18.09 -17.83 2.96
C ARG A 414 17.25 -16.56 3.15
N ASP A 415 16.94 -15.85 2.06
CA ASP A 415 16.02 -14.72 2.09
C ASP A 415 14.69 -15.13 2.71
N SER A 416 14.08 -14.26 3.50
CA SER A 416 12.70 -14.41 3.99
C SER A 416 11.77 -13.54 3.14
N ILE A 417 10.56 -14.04 2.86
CA ILE A 417 9.49 -13.27 2.25
C ILE A 417 8.32 -13.35 3.23
N ASP A 418 7.91 -12.18 3.72
CA ASP A 418 6.86 -12.09 4.74
C ASP A 418 6.20 -10.70 4.72
N HIS A 419 5.11 -10.54 5.47
CA HIS A 419 4.48 -9.25 5.68
C HIS A 419 5.24 -8.39 6.72
N PRO A 420 5.13 -7.05 6.68
CA PRO A 420 5.62 -6.17 7.73
C PRO A 420 4.97 -6.47 9.09
N ARG A 421 5.67 -6.16 10.18
CA ARG A 421 5.14 -6.35 11.54
C ARG A 421 3.78 -5.67 11.73
N GLY A 422 2.80 -6.42 12.24
CA GLY A 422 1.44 -5.95 12.52
C GLY A 422 0.54 -5.90 11.29
N GLN A 423 0.92 -6.54 10.20
CA GLN A 423 0.09 -6.81 9.04
C GLN A 423 -0.17 -8.30 8.90
N HIS A 424 -0.99 -8.68 7.92
CA HIS A 424 -1.36 -10.06 7.61
C HIS A 424 -1.19 -10.30 6.10
N ASP A 425 -0.99 -11.56 5.71
CA ASP A 425 -0.85 -11.97 4.31
C ASP A 425 -1.62 -13.26 3.98
N ASP A 426 -2.64 -13.58 4.78
CA ASP A 426 -3.40 -14.83 4.70
C ASP A 426 -4.00 -15.09 3.30
N LEU A 427 -4.62 -14.05 2.67
CA LEU A 427 -5.13 -14.14 1.30
C LEU A 427 -4.01 -14.26 0.26
N ALA A 428 -2.92 -13.53 0.46
CA ALA A 428 -1.76 -13.62 -0.43
C ALA A 428 -1.11 -15.00 -0.35
N ASN A 429 -1.01 -15.59 0.84
CA ASN A 429 -0.52 -16.95 1.05
C ASN A 429 -1.42 -17.98 0.37
N ALA A 430 -2.74 -17.89 0.54
CA ALA A 430 -3.68 -18.80 -0.11
C ALA A 430 -3.58 -18.72 -1.66
N VAL A 431 -3.46 -17.52 -2.23
CA VAL A 431 -3.29 -17.32 -3.68
C VAL A 431 -1.93 -17.83 -4.15
N ALA A 432 -0.86 -17.62 -3.38
CA ALA A 432 0.46 -18.14 -3.72
C ALA A 432 0.50 -19.66 -3.71
N GLY A 433 -0.15 -20.28 -2.70
CA GLY A 433 -0.31 -21.72 -2.63
C GLY A 433 -1.11 -22.28 -3.80
N LEU A 434 -2.25 -21.68 -4.12
CA LEU A 434 -3.04 -22.05 -5.29
C LEU A 434 -2.24 -21.94 -6.60
N ALA A 435 -1.51 -20.86 -6.78
CA ALA A 435 -0.68 -20.63 -7.96
C ALA A 435 0.41 -21.70 -8.11
N SER A 436 1.08 -22.07 -7.02
CA SER A 436 2.09 -23.14 -7.02
C SER A 436 1.48 -24.50 -7.37
N VAL A 437 0.30 -24.83 -6.80
CA VAL A 437 -0.43 -26.07 -7.12
C VAL A 437 -0.79 -26.13 -8.61
N LEU A 438 -1.38 -25.07 -9.15
CA LEU A 438 -1.80 -25.00 -10.55
C LEU A 438 -0.62 -24.98 -11.53
N ASN A 439 0.50 -24.39 -11.13
CA ASN A 439 1.71 -24.39 -11.92
C ASN A 439 2.31 -25.80 -12.02
N LYS A 440 2.19 -26.61 -10.97
CA LYS A 440 2.70 -27.99 -10.88
C LYS A 440 1.78 -29.01 -11.53
N TYR A 441 0.47 -28.94 -11.24
CA TYR A 441 -0.50 -29.97 -11.62
C TYR A 441 -1.42 -29.57 -12.77
N GLY A 442 -1.56 -28.29 -13.08
CA GLY A 442 -2.45 -27.78 -14.13
C GLY A 442 -2.00 -28.08 -15.57
N GLY A 443 -0.95 -28.87 -15.75
CA GLY A 443 -0.46 -29.28 -17.08
C GLY A 443 -1.08 -30.56 -17.65
N TYR A 444 -1.89 -31.26 -16.86
CA TYR A 444 -2.63 -32.42 -17.37
C TYR A 444 -3.93 -31.93 -17.99
N THR A 445 -3.87 -31.59 -19.26
CA THR A 445 -5.07 -31.65 -20.12
C THR A 445 -5.44 -33.12 -20.18
N LEU A 446 -6.64 -33.50 -19.74
CA LEU A 446 -7.20 -34.78 -20.13
C LEU A 446 -7.07 -34.83 -21.63
N ALA A 447 -6.38 -35.83 -22.16
CA ALA A 447 -6.32 -36.05 -23.60
C ALA A 447 -7.76 -36.03 -24.13
N PRO A 448 -8.04 -35.42 -25.29
CA PRO A 448 -9.36 -35.46 -25.85
C PRO A 448 -9.82 -36.93 -25.86
N PHE A 449 -11.01 -37.16 -25.31
CA PHE A 449 -11.62 -38.49 -25.31
C PHE A 449 -11.53 -39.06 -26.73
N ASP A 450 -10.72 -40.10 -26.91
CA ASP A 450 -10.62 -40.80 -28.18
C ASP A 450 -11.90 -41.65 -28.35
N PRO A 451 -12.79 -41.31 -29.29
CA PRO A 451 -14.03 -42.05 -29.46
C PRO A 451 -13.81 -43.50 -29.94
N SER A 452 -12.56 -43.89 -30.24
CA SER A 452 -12.24 -45.28 -30.67
C SER A 452 -12.08 -46.26 -29.51
N PHE A 453 -12.00 -45.80 -28.26
CA PHE A 453 -12.03 -46.67 -27.08
C PHE A 453 -13.46 -47.03 -26.75
N ARG A 454 -14.01 -48.02 -27.47
CA ARG A 454 -15.25 -48.68 -27.07
C ARG A 454 -14.96 -49.70 -26.00
N ASP A 455 -15.47 -49.44 -24.81
CA ASP A 455 -15.53 -50.44 -23.74
C ASP A 455 -16.51 -51.55 -24.21
N LEU A 456 -16.00 -52.76 -24.46
CA LEU A 456 -16.74 -53.89 -25.01
C LEU A 456 -17.76 -54.47 -24.01
N ASP A 457 -17.83 -53.96 -22.77
CA ASP A 457 -18.72 -54.44 -21.69
C ASP A 457 -19.81 -53.43 -21.26
N ALA A 458 -20.06 -52.36 -22.01
CA ALA A 458 -21.09 -51.41 -21.64
C ALA A 458 -22.47 -51.84 -22.20
N PRO A 459 -23.59 -51.80 -21.43
CA PRO A 459 -24.92 -52.12 -21.91
C PRO A 459 -25.40 -51.12 -22.98
N PRO A 460 -26.28 -51.52 -23.91
CA PRO A 460 -26.70 -50.71 -25.08
C PRO A 460 -27.37 -49.41 -24.60
N VAL A 461 -26.85 -48.28 -25.08
CA VAL A 461 -27.41 -46.94 -24.85
C VAL A 461 -28.72 -46.78 -25.63
N ALA A 462 -29.79 -46.38 -24.93
CA ALA A 462 -31.09 -46.07 -25.54
C ALA A 462 -30.96 -44.90 -26.53
N GLU A 463 -31.70 -44.99 -27.65
CA GLU A 463 -31.69 -44.03 -28.73
C GLU A 463 -31.95 -42.57 -28.28
N GLN A 464 -31.14 -41.66 -28.76
CA GLN A 464 -31.29 -40.23 -28.51
C GLN A 464 -32.52 -39.66 -29.24
N PRO A 465 -33.26 -38.73 -28.60
CA PRO A 465 -34.27 -37.95 -29.31
C PRO A 465 -33.61 -36.94 -30.26
N PRO A 466 -34.31 -36.49 -31.32
CA PRO A 466 -33.74 -35.71 -32.41
C PRO A 466 -33.35 -34.29 -31.95
N ALA A 467 -32.33 -33.76 -32.60
CA ALA A 467 -31.74 -32.44 -32.40
C ALA A 467 -32.80 -31.32 -32.37
N ALA A 468 -32.85 -30.57 -31.30
CA ALA A 468 -33.69 -29.38 -31.15
C ALA A 468 -32.96 -28.13 -31.61
N ASN A 469 -33.51 -27.52 -32.60
CA ASN A 469 -33.52 -26.15 -33.12
C ASN A 469 -32.55 -25.10 -32.50
N GLN A 470 -31.80 -24.51 -33.41
CA GLN A 470 -31.26 -23.16 -33.36
C GLN A 470 -32.38 -22.14 -33.11
N GLY A 471 -32.24 -21.27 -32.09
CA GLY A 471 -33.14 -20.12 -31.95
C GLY A 471 -33.42 -19.65 -30.55
N VAL A 472 -32.40 -19.58 -29.68
CA VAL A 472 -32.54 -18.78 -28.44
C VAL A 472 -31.85 -17.45 -28.70
N SER A 473 -32.63 -16.35 -28.75
CA SER A 473 -32.16 -15.01 -29.09
C SER A 473 -31.29 -14.42 -27.97
N ALA A 474 -30.36 -13.51 -28.33
CA ALA A 474 -29.56 -12.74 -27.40
C ALA A 474 -30.39 -12.07 -26.28
N ALA A 475 -31.62 -11.69 -26.59
CA ALA A 475 -32.60 -11.14 -25.64
C ALA A 475 -32.94 -12.06 -24.45
N TYR A 476 -32.83 -13.39 -24.62
CA TYR A 476 -33.06 -14.33 -23.53
C TYR A 476 -31.91 -14.34 -22.52
N TYR A 477 -30.66 -14.22 -22.98
CA TYR A 477 -29.51 -14.16 -22.13
C TYR A 477 -29.43 -12.82 -21.38
N GLU A 478 -29.77 -11.71 -22.05
CA GLU A 478 -29.87 -10.38 -21.40
C GLU A 478 -30.97 -10.35 -20.33
N ALA A 479 -32.06 -11.03 -20.51
CA ALA A 479 -33.14 -11.14 -19.51
C ALA A 479 -32.67 -11.94 -18.27
N LEU A 480 -31.95 -13.04 -18.46
CA LEU A 480 -31.38 -13.86 -17.37
C LEU A 480 -30.31 -13.11 -16.58
N GLU A 481 -29.46 -12.33 -17.25
CA GLU A 481 -28.45 -11.49 -16.58
C GLU A 481 -29.10 -10.39 -15.74
N ARG A 482 -30.14 -9.73 -16.28
CA ARG A 482 -30.89 -8.69 -15.55
C ARG A 482 -31.60 -9.26 -14.33
N GLU A 483 -32.21 -10.41 -14.42
CA GLU A 483 -32.92 -11.09 -13.32
C GLU A 483 -31.92 -11.56 -12.21
N SER A 484 -30.75 -12.04 -12.62
CA SER A 484 -29.66 -12.41 -11.72
C SER A 484 -29.11 -11.19 -10.98
N TRP A 485 -28.93 -10.07 -11.69
CA TRP A 485 -28.47 -8.81 -11.12
C TRP A 485 -29.49 -8.21 -10.14
N GLU A 486 -30.77 -8.24 -10.48
CA GLU A 486 -31.82 -7.75 -9.57
C GLU A 486 -31.94 -8.60 -8.30
N ARG A 487 -31.78 -9.93 -8.37
CA ARG A 487 -31.71 -10.81 -7.20
C ARG A 487 -30.51 -10.49 -6.30
N TYR A 488 -29.36 -10.25 -6.90
CA TYR A 488 -28.16 -9.84 -6.18
C TYR A 488 -28.35 -8.50 -5.46
N CYS A 489 -28.92 -7.50 -6.15
CA CYS A 489 -29.20 -6.19 -5.56
C CYS A 489 -30.25 -6.25 -4.44
N ARG A 490 -31.25 -7.14 -4.50
CA ARG A 490 -32.22 -7.38 -3.42
C ARG A 490 -31.56 -8.03 -2.20
N ALA A 491 -30.71 -9.02 -2.42
CA ALA A 491 -29.97 -9.68 -1.34
C ALA A 491 -29.05 -8.72 -0.59
N GLN A 492 -28.41 -7.77 -1.29
CA GLN A 492 -27.57 -6.72 -0.67
C GLN A 492 -28.38 -5.70 0.15
N ARG A 493 -29.68 -5.51 -0.17
CA ARG A 493 -30.58 -4.60 0.56
C ARG A 493 -31.34 -5.26 1.71
N GLY A 494 -31.13 -6.57 1.94
CA GLY A 494 -31.84 -7.30 2.99
C GLY A 494 -33.32 -7.53 2.72
N GLU A 495 -33.77 -7.34 1.48
CA GLU A 495 -35.14 -7.60 1.04
C GLU A 495 -35.28 -9.09 0.67
N ARG A 496 -36.16 -9.82 1.37
CA ARG A 496 -36.48 -11.24 1.09
C ARG A 496 -37.37 -11.39 -0.10
#